data_cd0216e26bb523a2282cb51b7b8624b2
#
_entry.id   cd0216e26bb523a2282cb51b7b8624b2
#
_cell.length_a   1.000
_cell.length_b   1.000
_cell.length_c   1.000
_cell.angle_alpha   90.00
_cell.angle_beta   90.00
_cell.angle_gamma   90.00
#
_symmetry.space_group_name_H-M   'P 1'
#
loop_
_entity.id
_entity.type
_entity.pdbx_description
1 polymer ?
#
loop_
_entity_poly.entity_id
_entity_poly.type
_entity_poly.pdbx_seq_one_letter_code
_entity_poly.pdbx_strand_id
1 'polypeptide(L)'
;MREYVEPTPVDLQAFSTGRILKESLEICTKYFGALVTPMLLIVLACLPIMFIVGGKAGEALNNILSGVFGPIAVMGLHHSILKLKSEGQIPSFSRTFSYGNAYWWRGIKIVIVSGLYALVLLIGALLAAAIFYVPGILLVDKEPMAGGVLFVLAGILFLCIAAWFGSRACFAFSAMADHQTSATKAFDIGWSLTKGNERKALRLGLVVTGLAMVVVMGFIIVGAILAGLKILGEPVLVGVFAIASLFAYFFLLSYTHVAFNLAYQALKPAPREDSPLPAA
;
A
#
# COMPACT_ATOMS: atom_id res chain seq x y z
N MET A 1 16.97 -16.41 -35.19
CA MET A 1 16.30 -15.11 -35.32
C MET A 1 15.03 -15.17 -34.47
N ARG A 2 14.96 -14.44 -33.36
CA ARG A 2 13.71 -14.30 -32.59
C ARG A 2 12.95 -13.15 -33.24
N GLU A 3 11.76 -13.43 -33.76
CA GLU A 3 10.84 -12.42 -34.24
C GLU A 3 10.60 -11.41 -33.12
N TYR A 4 11.01 -10.18 -33.35
CA TYR A 4 10.71 -9.06 -32.48
C TYR A 4 9.23 -8.72 -32.67
N VAL A 5 8.39 -9.23 -31.79
CA VAL A 5 6.99 -8.80 -31.72
C VAL A 5 7.03 -7.38 -31.16
N GLU A 6 6.81 -6.40 -32.02
CA GLU A 6 6.60 -5.01 -31.59
C GLU A 6 5.53 -5.02 -30.50
N PRO A 7 5.84 -4.44 -29.31
CA PRO A 7 4.81 -4.28 -28.31
C PRO A 7 3.73 -3.39 -28.91
N THR A 8 2.54 -3.95 -29.11
CA THR A 8 1.34 -3.20 -29.49
C THR A 8 1.30 -1.94 -28.62
N PRO A 9 1.15 -0.74 -29.20
CA PRO A 9 1.03 0.48 -28.40
C PRO A 9 -0.10 0.22 -27.40
N VAL A 10 0.27 0.20 -26.11
CA VAL A 10 -0.71 0.07 -25.03
C VAL A 10 -1.64 1.25 -25.25
N ASP A 11 -2.80 0.93 -25.77
CA ASP A 11 -3.87 1.89 -25.98
C ASP A 11 -4.03 2.61 -24.64
N LEU A 12 -3.64 3.88 -24.60
CA LEU A 12 -3.72 4.80 -23.46
C LEU A 12 -5.19 5.09 -23.15
N GLN A 13 -6.03 4.06 -23.30
CA GLN A 13 -7.42 4.10 -22.93
C GLN A 13 -7.50 4.46 -21.46
N ALA A 14 -8.10 5.59 -21.30
CA ALA A 14 -8.51 6.27 -20.11
C ALA A 14 -8.32 5.44 -18.82
N PHE A 15 -7.46 5.93 -17.94
CA PHE A 15 -7.33 5.44 -16.56
C PHE A 15 -8.72 5.09 -16.00
N SER A 16 -9.01 3.82 -15.90
CA SER A 16 -10.24 3.30 -15.33
C SER A 16 -9.95 2.64 -14.00
N THR A 17 -10.44 3.23 -12.91
CA THR A 17 -10.29 2.67 -11.57
C THR A 17 -10.78 1.23 -11.50
N GLY A 18 -11.93 0.92 -12.09
CA GLY A 18 -12.49 -0.43 -12.08
C GLY A 18 -11.60 -1.45 -12.80
N ARG A 19 -11.02 -1.08 -13.95
CA ARG A 19 -10.09 -1.96 -14.69
C ARG A 19 -8.82 -2.21 -13.86
N ILE A 20 -8.24 -1.16 -13.26
CA ILE A 20 -7.05 -1.28 -12.43
C ILE A 20 -7.31 -2.22 -11.24
N LEU A 21 -8.43 -2.05 -10.55
CA LEU A 21 -8.79 -2.89 -9.41
C LEU A 21 -8.99 -4.35 -9.80
N LYS A 22 -9.71 -4.61 -10.91
CA LYS A 22 -9.91 -5.96 -11.43
C LYS A 22 -8.59 -6.62 -11.80
N GLU A 23 -7.76 -5.94 -12.58
CA GLU A 23 -6.46 -6.44 -12.98
C GLU A 23 -5.52 -6.67 -11.80
N SER A 24 -5.56 -5.79 -10.78
CA SER A 24 -4.82 -5.96 -9.54
C SER A 24 -5.24 -7.23 -8.79
N LEU A 25 -6.53 -7.51 -8.74
CA LEU A 25 -7.05 -8.72 -8.11
C LEU A 25 -6.59 -9.97 -8.87
N GLU A 26 -6.67 -9.97 -10.19
CA GLU A 26 -6.20 -11.06 -11.04
C GLU A 26 -4.70 -11.33 -10.85
N ILE A 27 -3.87 -10.30 -10.82
CA ILE A 27 -2.42 -10.42 -10.60
C ILE A 27 -2.14 -10.93 -9.19
N CYS A 28 -2.77 -10.37 -8.16
CA CYS A 28 -2.55 -10.80 -6.77
C CYS A 28 -3.00 -12.23 -6.53
N THR A 29 -4.12 -12.66 -7.10
CA THR A 29 -4.59 -14.04 -6.95
C THR A 29 -3.72 -15.03 -7.72
N LYS A 30 -3.39 -14.70 -8.98
CA LYS A 30 -2.57 -15.56 -9.85
C LYS A 30 -1.14 -15.74 -9.34
N TYR A 31 -0.54 -14.68 -8.80
CA TYR A 31 0.86 -14.68 -8.35
C TYR A 31 0.99 -14.52 -6.84
N PHE A 32 0.00 -14.96 -6.08
CA PHE A 32 -0.06 -14.81 -4.63
C PHE A 32 1.24 -15.23 -3.94
N GLY A 33 1.73 -16.45 -4.22
CA GLY A 33 2.96 -16.97 -3.63
C GLY A 33 4.20 -16.13 -3.95
N ALA A 34 4.29 -15.52 -5.15
CA ALA A 34 5.42 -14.69 -5.52
C ALA A 34 5.40 -13.31 -4.89
N LEU A 35 4.21 -12.74 -4.67
CA LEU A 35 4.04 -11.34 -4.24
C LEU A 35 3.85 -11.23 -2.71
N VAL A 36 3.14 -12.16 -2.10
CA VAL A 36 2.79 -12.12 -0.67
C VAL A 36 3.83 -12.85 0.19
N THR A 37 4.36 -13.98 -0.28
CA THR A 37 5.30 -14.78 0.51
C THR A 37 6.56 -14.02 0.97
N PRO A 38 7.20 -13.14 0.18
CA PRO A 38 8.33 -12.35 0.67
C PRO A 38 7.98 -11.48 1.86
N MET A 39 6.80 -10.85 1.86
CA MET A 39 6.32 -10.03 2.98
C MET A 39 6.06 -10.89 4.23
N LEU A 40 5.37 -12.01 4.04
CA LEU A 40 5.06 -12.95 5.11
C LEU A 40 6.33 -13.51 5.75
N LEU A 41 7.32 -13.93 4.96
CA LEU A 41 8.58 -14.46 5.47
C LEU A 41 9.38 -13.43 6.27
N ILE A 42 9.42 -12.18 5.84
CA ILE A 42 10.09 -11.11 6.61
C ILE A 42 9.45 -10.96 7.97
N VAL A 43 8.13 -10.91 8.05
CA VAL A 43 7.43 -10.79 9.33
C VAL A 43 7.63 -12.04 10.19
N LEU A 44 7.50 -13.23 9.61
CA LEU A 44 7.74 -14.48 10.35
C LEU A 44 9.17 -14.59 10.86
N ALA A 45 10.15 -14.09 10.13
CA ALA A 45 11.54 -14.05 10.58
C ALA A 45 11.77 -13.05 11.73
N CYS A 46 11.00 -11.97 11.78
CA CYS A 46 11.09 -10.96 12.85
C CYS A 46 10.31 -11.35 14.11
N LEU A 47 9.22 -12.13 13.99
CA LEU A 47 8.37 -12.53 15.12
C LEU A 47 9.12 -13.20 16.30
N PRO A 48 10.06 -14.13 16.12
CA PRO A 48 10.78 -14.77 17.22
C PRO A 48 11.49 -13.76 18.11
N ILE A 49 11.97 -12.66 17.57
CA ILE A 49 12.67 -11.61 18.31
C ILE A 49 11.75 -10.95 19.33
N MET A 50 10.48 -10.75 19.00
CA MET A 50 9.48 -10.23 19.91
C MET A 50 9.28 -11.15 21.14
N PHE A 51 9.32 -12.46 20.93
CA PHE A 51 9.19 -13.43 22.02
C PHE A 51 10.48 -13.60 22.83
N ILE A 52 11.66 -13.56 22.19
CA ILE A 52 12.96 -13.74 22.86
C ILE A 52 13.27 -12.54 23.74
N VAL A 53 13.06 -11.33 23.23
CA VAL A 53 13.36 -10.08 23.97
C VAL A 53 12.25 -9.74 24.95
N GLY A 54 11.00 -10.05 24.59
CA GLY A 54 9.81 -9.82 25.42
C GLY A 54 9.45 -8.34 25.62
N GLY A 55 8.23 -8.11 26.09
CA GLY A 55 7.72 -6.80 26.47
C GLY A 55 7.83 -5.72 25.40
N LYS A 56 7.81 -4.46 25.82
CA LYS A 56 7.88 -3.29 24.91
C LYS A 56 9.17 -3.22 24.10
N ALA A 57 10.29 -3.74 24.63
CA ALA A 57 11.56 -3.77 23.91
C ALA A 57 11.52 -4.74 22.72
N GLY A 58 10.90 -5.91 22.88
CA GLY A 58 10.69 -6.86 21.81
C GLY A 58 9.77 -6.32 20.70
N GLU A 59 8.69 -5.64 21.08
CA GLU A 59 7.80 -4.97 20.14
C GLU A 59 8.53 -3.87 19.37
N ALA A 60 9.28 -3.02 20.04
CA ALA A 60 10.05 -1.95 19.41
C ALA A 60 11.08 -2.51 18.42
N LEU A 61 11.81 -3.55 18.80
CA LEU A 61 12.81 -4.19 17.96
C LEU A 61 12.17 -4.86 16.74
N ASN A 62 11.05 -5.56 16.92
CA ASN A 62 10.30 -6.15 15.82
C ASN A 62 9.83 -5.08 14.81
N ASN A 63 9.32 -3.95 15.30
CA ASN A 63 8.89 -2.84 14.44
C ASN A 63 10.06 -2.22 13.66
N ILE A 64 11.22 -2.04 14.31
CA ILE A 64 12.44 -1.55 13.65
C ILE A 64 12.88 -2.53 12.56
N LEU A 65 12.97 -3.82 12.86
CA LEU A 65 13.40 -4.83 11.90
C LEU A 65 12.42 -4.98 10.73
N SER A 66 11.12 -4.95 11.00
CA SER A 66 10.09 -4.96 9.95
C SER A 66 10.18 -3.70 9.07
N GLY A 67 10.47 -2.54 9.66
CA GLY A 67 10.72 -1.29 8.94
C GLY A 67 11.99 -1.33 8.07
N VAL A 68 13.03 -2.03 8.53
CA VAL A 68 14.30 -2.18 7.80
C VAL A 68 14.17 -3.22 6.67
N PHE A 69 13.54 -4.36 6.92
CA PHE A 69 13.46 -5.46 5.95
C PHE A 69 12.20 -5.41 5.08
N GLY A 70 11.10 -4.82 5.55
CA GLY A 70 9.86 -4.64 4.77
C GLY A 70 10.07 -4.03 3.39
N PRO A 71 10.93 -3.00 3.24
CA PRO A 71 11.27 -2.44 1.93
C PRO A 71 11.77 -3.44 0.90
N ILE A 72 12.40 -4.55 1.30
CA ILE A 72 12.80 -5.63 0.38
C ILE A 72 11.57 -6.19 -0.35
N ALA A 73 10.53 -6.52 0.41
CA ALA A 73 9.32 -7.10 -0.17
C ALA A 73 8.57 -6.09 -1.05
N VAL A 74 8.43 -4.85 -0.58
CA VAL A 74 7.72 -3.79 -1.31
C VAL A 74 8.45 -3.43 -2.61
N MET A 75 9.76 -3.21 -2.58
CA MET A 75 10.54 -2.90 -3.78
C MET A 75 10.55 -4.08 -4.76
N GLY A 76 10.68 -5.29 -4.24
CA GLY A 76 10.62 -6.52 -5.04
C GLY A 76 9.26 -6.65 -5.75
N LEU A 77 8.17 -6.37 -5.05
CA LEU A 77 6.82 -6.39 -5.62
C LEU A 77 6.68 -5.36 -6.74
N HIS A 78 7.04 -4.09 -6.49
CA HIS A 78 6.93 -3.04 -7.51
C HIS A 78 7.75 -3.38 -8.76
N HIS A 79 8.98 -3.86 -8.59
CA HIS A 79 9.84 -4.24 -9.70
C HIS A 79 9.29 -5.45 -10.48
N SER A 80 8.77 -6.46 -9.76
CA SER A 80 8.14 -7.64 -10.39
C SER A 80 6.93 -7.28 -11.24
N ILE A 81 6.08 -6.32 -10.78
CA ILE A 81 4.92 -5.86 -11.56
C ILE A 81 5.35 -5.04 -12.76
N LEU A 82 6.36 -4.17 -12.62
CA LEU A 82 6.92 -3.45 -13.76
C LEU A 82 7.45 -4.42 -14.83
N LYS A 83 8.23 -5.43 -14.44
CA LYS A 83 8.76 -6.44 -15.36
C LYS A 83 7.69 -7.34 -15.97
N LEU A 84 6.63 -7.65 -15.22
CA LEU A 84 5.47 -8.37 -15.77
C LEU A 84 4.81 -7.59 -16.91
N LYS A 85 4.69 -6.27 -16.75
CA LYS A 85 4.01 -5.41 -17.73
C LYS A 85 4.90 -5.00 -18.91
N SER A 86 6.16 -4.71 -18.67
CA SER A 86 7.08 -4.27 -19.74
C SER A 86 7.71 -5.42 -20.53
N GLU A 87 7.95 -6.55 -19.89
CA GLU A 87 8.74 -7.66 -20.48
C GLU A 87 7.97 -9.00 -20.46
N GLY A 88 6.75 -9.04 -19.96
CA GLY A 88 5.97 -10.27 -19.80
C GLY A 88 6.60 -11.27 -18.81
N GLN A 89 7.55 -10.83 -17.99
CA GLN A 89 8.21 -11.71 -17.03
C GLN A 89 7.26 -12.10 -15.90
N ILE A 90 7.03 -13.40 -15.76
CA ILE A 90 6.16 -13.92 -14.69
C ILE A 90 6.85 -13.73 -13.33
N PRO A 91 6.15 -13.09 -12.36
CA PRO A 91 6.65 -12.99 -11.00
C PRO A 91 6.94 -14.36 -10.38
N SER A 92 8.09 -14.48 -9.75
CA SER A 92 8.43 -15.64 -8.93
C SER A 92 9.01 -15.17 -7.61
N PHE A 93 8.92 -16.00 -6.56
CA PHE A 93 9.48 -15.66 -5.25
C PHE A 93 10.94 -15.23 -5.33
N SER A 94 11.78 -16.05 -5.99
CA SER A 94 13.22 -15.77 -6.12
C SER A 94 13.50 -14.43 -6.82
N ARG A 95 12.79 -14.14 -7.90
CA ARG A 95 12.95 -12.87 -8.64
C ARG A 95 12.49 -11.68 -7.80
N THR A 96 11.31 -11.79 -7.17
CA THR A 96 10.76 -10.73 -6.32
C THR A 96 11.71 -10.42 -5.17
N PHE A 97 12.25 -11.44 -4.51
CA PHE A 97 13.22 -11.28 -3.44
C PHE A 97 14.56 -10.70 -3.93
N SER A 98 15.06 -11.19 -5.04
CA SER A 98 16.31 -10.70 -5.65
C SER A 98 16.22 -9.22 -6.04
N TYR A 99 15.12 -8.80 -6.67
CA TYR A 99 14.89 -7.39 -6.99
C TYR A 99 14.78 -6.55 -5.71
N GLY A 100 14.04 -7.03 -4.71
CA GLY A 100 13.93 -6.34 -3.43
C GLY A 100 15.27 -6.13 -2.75
N ASN A 101 16.10 -7.15 -2.72
CA ASN A 101 17.41 -7.08 -2.12
C ASN A 101 18.36 -6.14 -2.89
N ALA A 102 18.33 -6.17 -4.24
CA ALA A 102 19.12 -5.26 -5.07
C ALA A 102 18.77 -3.78 -4.83
N TYR A 103 17.51 -3.48 -4.53
CA TYR A 103 17.02 -2.11 -4.30
C TYR A 103 16.69 -1.79 -2.84
N TRP A 104 17.07 -2.65 -1.91
CA TRP A 104 16.74 -2.54 -0.48
C TRP A 104 17.06 -1.17 0.10
N TRP A 105 18.29 -0.68 -0.10
CA TRP A 105 18.72 0.61 0.46
C TRP A 105 17.92 1.80 -0.11
N ARG A 106 17.50 1.71 -1.37
CA ARG A 106 16.61 2.70 -1.97
C ARG A 106 15.21 2.61 -1.36
N GLY A 107 14.74 1.40 -1.11
CA GLY A 107 13.49 1.14 -0.42
C GLY A 107 13.48 1.75 1.00
N ILE A 108 14.55 1.61 1.77
CA ILE A 108 14.68 2.26 3.09
C ILE A 108 14.58 3.78 2.96
N LYS A 109 15.33 4.37 2.03
CA LYS A 109 15.31 5.82 1.83
C LYS A 109 13.91 6.35 1.51
N ILE A 110 13.16 5.65 0.66
CA ILE A 110 11.81 6.09 0.31
C ILE A 110 10.84 5.91 1.47
N VAL A 111 10.97 4.87 2.29
CA VAL A 111 10.17 4.69 3.52
C VAL A 111 10.43 5.83 4.49
N ILE A 112 11.70 6.21 4.71
CA ILE A 112 12.06 7.33 5.59
C ILE A 112 11.45 8.64 5.05
N VAL A 113 11.66 8.94 3.77
CA VAL A 113 11.12 10.15 3.14
C VAL A 113 9.58 10.16 3.21
N SER A 114 8.94 9.02 2.86
CA SER A 114 7.49 8.88 2.97
C SER A 114 7.00 9.07 4.41
N GLY A 115 7.72 8.52 5.38
CA GLY A 115 7.40 8.66 6.81
C GLY A 115 7.48 10.10 7.30
N LEU A 116 8.50 10.86 6.89
CA LEU A 116 8.62 12.28 7.21
C LEU A 116 7.49 13.11 6.60
N TYR A 117 7.18 12.88 5.32
CA TYR A 117 6.03 13.53 4.68
C TYR A 117 4.71 13.13 5.33
N ALA A 118 4.54 11.83 5.66
CA ALA A 118 3.34 11.35 6.35
C ALA A 118 3.17 12.00 7.72
N LEU A 119 4.26 12.21 8.47
CA LEU A 119 4.23 12.87 9.78
C LEU A 119 3.73 14.31 9.67
N VAL A 120 4.27 15.08 8.72
CA VAL A 120 3.85 16.48 8.49
C VAL A 120 2.37 16.52 8.10
N LEU A 121 1.93 15.63 7.23
CA LEU A 121 0.54 15.58 6.77
C LEU A 121 -0.41 15.04 7.84
N LEU A 122 0.04 14.11 8.67
CA LEU A 122 -0.73 13.63 9.82
C LEU A 122 -1.04 14.78 10.78
N ILE A 123 -0.04 15.60 11.10
CA ILE A 123 -0.23 16.78 11.93
C ILE A 123 -1.24 17.73 11.27
N GLY A 124 -1.07 18.01 9.98
CA GLY A 124 -2.02 18.85 9.23
C GLY A 124 -3.44 18.27 9.18
N ALA A 125 -3.57 16.96 8.98
CA ALA A 125 -4.85 16.25 8.98
C ALA A 125 -5.54 16.27 10.36
N LEU A 126 -4.78 16.10 11.43
CA LEU A 126 -5.29 16.19 12.80
C LEU A 126 -5.75 17.61 13.12
N LEU A 127 -4.98 18.64 12.73
CA LEU A 127 -5.38 20.02 12.90
C LEU A 127 -6.64 20.35 12.11
N ALA A 128 -6.74 19.89 10.87
CA ALA A 128 -7.93 20.09 10.04
C ALA A 128 -9.16 19.34 10.61
N ALA A 129 -8.97 18.09 11.05
CA ALA A 129 -10.03 17.31 11.67
C ALA A 129 -10.49 17.92 13.02
N ALA A 130 -9.60 18.57 13.76
CA ALA A 130 -9.94 19.23 15.03
C ALA A 130 -10.99 20.32 14.87
N ILE A 131 -11.12 20.93 13.68
CA ILE A 131 -12.18 21.93 13.37
C ILE A 131 -13.58 21.31 13.58
N PHE A 132 -13.75 20.03 13.30
CA PHE A 132 -15.01 19.31 13.52
C PHE A 132 -15.02 18.53 14.83
N TYR A 133 -13.89 17.98 15.23
CA TYR A 133 -13.77 17.12 16.41
C TYR A 133 -13.99 17.87 17.73
N VAL A 134 -13.39 19.07 17.87
CA VAL A 134 -13.54 19.88 19.10
C VAL A 134 -14.99 20.34 19.32
N PRO A 135 -15.68 20.94 18.33
CA PRO A 135 -17.11 21.23 18.49
C PRO A 135 -17.96 19.97 18.71
N GLY A 136 -17.58 18.84 18.11
CA GLY A 136 -18.24 17.54 18.32
C GLY A 136 -18.22 17.12 19.79
N ILE A 137 -17.08 17.22 20.46
CA ILE A 137 -16.95 16.93 21.90
C ILE A 137 -17.84 17.87 22.71
N LEU A 138 -17.87 19.16 22.39
CA LEU A 138 -18.64 20.16 23.14
C LEU A 138 -20.17 20.00 22.98
N LEU A 139 -20.59 19.38 21.87
CA LEU A 139 -22.01 19.21 21.55
C LEU A 139 -22.52 17.81 21.91
N VAL A 140 -21.66 16.78 22.05
CA VAL A 140 -22.10 15.39 22.21
C VAL A 140 -23.00 15.18 23.43
N ASP A 141 -22.76 15.89 24.52
CA ASP A 141 -23.56 15.78 25.75
C ASP A 141 -24.90 16.57 25.66
N LYS A 142 -24.96 17.62 24.82
CA LYS A 142 -26.13 18.47 24.68
C LYS A 142 -27.01 18.04 23.51
N GLU A 143 -26.38 17.74 22.40
CA GLU A 143 -27.00 17.36 21.14
C GLU A 143 -26.24 16.17 20.53
N PRO A 144 -26.47 14.92 20.98
CA PRO A 144 -25.71 13.75 20.59
C PRO A 144 -25.68 13.53 19.06
N MET A 145 -26.76 13.87 18.38
CA MET A 145 -26.89 13.73 16.94
C MET A 145 -25.96 14.70 16.19
N ALA A 146 -25.93 15.97 16.60
CA ALA A 146 -25.05 16.98 16.03
C ALA A 146 -23.58 16.68 16.32
N GLY A 147 -23.24 16.27 17.54
CA GLY A 147 -21.90 15.83 17.93
C GLY A 147 -21.44 14.64 17.10
N GLY A 148 -22.32 13.64 16.90
CA GLY A 148 -22.04 12.46 16.08
C GLY A 148 -21.76 12.80 14.60
N VAL A 149 -22.54 13.70 14.01
CA VAL A 149 -22.30 14.18 12.63
C VAL A 149 -20.94 14.85 12.50
N LEU A 150 -20.53 15.65 13.45
CA LEU A 150 -19.22 16.32 13.44
C LEU A 150 -18.08 15.32 13.53
N PHE A 151 -18.19 14.26 14.33
CA PHE A 151 -17.18 13.18 14.38
C PHE A 151 -17.07 12.43 13.05
N VAL A 152 -18.20 12.15 12.40
CA VAL A 152 -18.19 11.53 11.06
C VAL A 152 -17.51 12.44 10.04
N LEU A 153 -17.78 13.73 10.04
CA LEU A 153 -17.14 14.71 9.16
C LEU A 153 -15.63 14.79 9.41
N ALA A 154 -15.19 14.80 10.68
CA ALA A 154 -13.76 14.76 11.02
C ALA A 154 -13.09 13.49 10.48
N GLY A 155 -13.73 12.34 10.64
CA GLY A 155 -13.24 11.05 10.11
C GLY A 155 -13.16 11.03 8.59
N ILE A 156 -14.17 11.52 7.88
CA ILE A 156 -14.16 11.62 6.41
C ILE A 156 -13.04 12.53 5.93
N LEU A 157 -12.86 13.70 6.53
CA LEU A 157 -11.79 14.63 6.17
C LEU A 157 -10.42 14.00 6.36
N PHE A 158 -10.19 13.33 7.50
CA PHE A 158 -8.95 12.61 7.77
C PHE A 158 -8.68 11.53 6.73
N LEU A 159 -9.69 10.72 6.39
CA LEU A 159 -9.57 9.67 5.38
C LEU A 159 -9.27 10.22 3.98
N CYS A 160 -9.89 11.33 3.60
CA CYS A 160 -9.62 11.98 2.32
C CYS A 160 -8.15 12.44 2.23
N ILE A 161 -7.63 13.06 3.29
CA ILE A 161 -6.22 13.50 3.34
C ILE A 161 -5.29 12.29 3.32
N ALA A 162 -5.57 11.25 4.10
CA ALA A 162 -4.78 10.03 4.13
C ALA A 162 -4.75 9.30 2.77
N ALA A 163 -5.90 9.16 2.11
CA ALA A 163 -6.00 8.55 0.79
C ALA A 163 -5.28 9.39 -0.29
N TRP A 164 -5.39 10.72 -0.21
CA TRP A 164 -4.72 11.64 -1.13
C TRP A 164 -3.19 11.56 -1.02
N PHE A 165 -2.67 11.47 0.20
CA PHE A 165 -1.25 11.32 0.42
C PHE A 165 -0.76 9.89 0.12
N GLY A 166 -1.48 8.88 0.62
CA GLY A 166 -1.13 7.47 0.42
C GLY A 166 -0.98 7.12 -1.05
N SER A 167 -1.85 7.66 -1.92
CA SER A 167 -1.73 7.46 -3.37
C SER A 167 -0.40 8.00 -3.92
N ARG A 168 0.05 9.17 -3.46
CA ARG A 168 1.31 9.77 -3.91
C ARG A 168 2.53 9.00 -3.42
N ALA A 169 2.50 8.56 -2.17
CA ALA A 169 3.56 7.72 -1.61
C ALA A 169 3.69 6.41 -2.40
N CYS A 170 2.57 5.74 -2.72
CA CYS A 170 2.59 4.53 -3.53
C CYS A 170 3.13 4.77 -4.95
N PHE A 171 2.80 5.89 -5.58
CA PHE A 171 3.40 6.26 -6.87
C PHE A 171 4.90 6.52 -6.77
N ALA A 172 5.38 7.06 -5.67
CA ALA A 172 6.81 7.26 -5.44
C ALA A 172 7.57 5.93 -5.36
N PHE A 173 7.00 4.88 -4.76
CA PHE A 173 7.59 3.54 -4.79
C PHE A 173 7.69 3.00 -6.22
N SER A 174 6.64 3.15 -7.02
CA SER A 174 6.64 2.74 -8.42
C SER A 174 7.67 3.51 -9.24
N ALA A 175 7.76 4.84 -9.05
CA ALA A 175 8.73 5.70 -9.72
C ALA A 175 10.17 5.35 -9.35
N MET A 176 10.42 5.00 -8.09
CA MET A 176 11.75 4.57 -7.65
C MET A 176 12.15 3.24 -8.27
N ALA A 177 11.22 2.29 -8.36
CA ALA A 177 11.47 1.00 -8.98
C ALA A 177 11.74 1.13 -10.49
N ASP A 178 11.02 2.04 -11.16
CA ASP A 178 11.10 2.25 -12.61
C ASP A 178 12.36 3.06 -13.02
N HIS A 179 12.58 4.22 -12.39
CA HIS A 179 13.65 5.14 -12.77
C HIS A 179 14.95 4.97 -12.00
N GLN A 180 15.00 4.09 -11.01
CA GLN A 180 16.17 3.86 -10.16
C GLN A 180 16.76 5.16 -9.55
N THR A 181 15.92 6.15 -9.30
CA THR A 181 16.29 7.50 -8.88
C THR A 181 16.41 7.65 -7.36
N SER A 182 16.71 8.85 -6.85
CA SER A 182 16.69 9.15 -5.41
C SER A 182 15.26 9.18 -4.85
N ALA A 183 15.11 9.00 -3.53
CA ALA A 183 13.80 8.97 -2.88
C ALA A 183 13.02 10.28 -3.08
N THR A 184 13.69 11.43 -2.92
CA THR A 184 13.07 12.75 -3.13
C THR A 184 12.60 12.91 -4.57
N LYS A 185 13.44 12.56 -5.56
CA LYS A 185 13.08 12.65 -6.97
C LYS A 185 11.96 11.68 -7.34
N ALA A 186 11.92 10.49 -6.73
CA ALA A 186 10.81 9.55 -6.91
C ALA A 186 9.48 10.14 -6.38
N PHE A 187 9.54 10.88 -5.26
CA PHE A 187 8.38 11.60 -4.74
C PHE A 187 7.92 12.71 -5.68
N ASP A 188 8.86 13.50 -6.22
CA ASP A 188 8.55 14.56 -7.20
C ASP A 188 7.90 13.98 -8.46
N ILE A 189 8.39 12.84 -8.94
CA ILE A 189 7.78 12.12 -10.08
C ILE A 189 6.37 11.67 -9.72
N GLY A 190 6.18 11.01 -8.57
CA GLY A 190 4.86 10.57 -8.10
C GLY A 190 3.88 11.74 -7.96
N TRP A 191 4.38 12.88 -7.46
CA TRP A 191 3.59 14.10 -7.32
C TRP A 191 3.22 14.71 -8.67
N SER A 192 4.17 14.79 -9.60
CA SER A 192 3.94 15.34 -10.94
C SER A 192 2.95 14.52 -11.76
N LEU A 193 3.01 13.19 -11.65
CA LEU A 193 2.06 12.28 -12.33
C LEU A 193 0.63 12.44 -11.82
N THR A 194 0.46 12.79 -10.55
CA THR A 194 -0.88 13.05 -10.01
C THR A 194 -1.41 14.43 -10.37
N LYS A 195 -0.54 15.39 -10.74
CA LYS A 195 -0.96 16.74 -11.13
C LYS A 195 -1.82 16.68 -12.40
N GLY A 196 -3.04 17.21 -12.33
CA GLY A 196 -4.06 17.09 -13.38
C GLY A 196 -4.85 15.77 -13.37
N ASN A 197 -4.44 14.79 -12.55
CA ASN A 197 -5.12 13.52 -12.34
C ASN A 197 -5.52 13.28 -10.88
N GLU A 198 -5.59 14.34 -10.08
CA GLU A 198 -5.81 14.26 -8.63
C GLU A 198 -7.09 13.51 -8.28
N ARG A 199 -8.19 13.78 -9.02
CA ARG A 199 -9.48 13.09 -8.80
C ARG A 199 -9.38 11.58 -9.03
N LYS A 200 -8.61 11.17 -10.05
CA LYS A 200 -8.42 9.75 -10.38
C LYS A 200 -7.58 9.06 -9.30
N ALA A 201 -6.47 9.68 -8.89
CA ALA A 201 -5.59 9.17 -7.85
C ALA A 201 -6.32 9.10 -6.50
N LEU A 202 -7.06 10.15 -6.12
CA LEU A 202 -7.87 10.19 -4.91
C LEU A 202 -8.96 9.12 -4.93
N ARG A 203 -9.70 8.99 -6.04
CA ARG A 203 -10.73 7.96 -6.19
C ARG A 203 -10.15 6.55 -6.01
N LEU A 204 -9.00 6.26 -6.61
CA LEU A 204 -8.32 4.98 -6.43
C LEU A 204 -7.93 4.78 -4.95
N GLY A 205 -7.31 5.79 -4.33
CA GLY A 205 -6.94 5.76 -2.92
C GLY A 205 -8.12 5.51 -2.00
N LEU A 206 -9.24 6.22 -2.20
CA LEU A 206 -10.45 6.05 -1.40
C LEU A 206 -11.08 4.65 -1.57
N VAL A 207 -11.13 4.13 -2.80
CA VAL A 207 -11.68 2.77 -3.04
C VAL A 207 -10.80 1.72 -2.40
N VAL A 208 -9.48 1.80 -2.54
CA VAL A 208 -8.54 0.84 -1.92
C VAL A 208 -8.61 0.92 -0.40
N THR A 209 -8.63 2.13 0.18
CA THR A 209 -8.76 2.32 1.63
C THR A 209 -10.13 1.83 2.13
N GLY A 210 -11.20 2.12 1.41
CA GLY A 210 -12.54 1.63 1.74
C GLY A 210 -12.62 0.10 1.72
N LEU A 211 -12.03 -0.54 0.72
CA LEU A 211 -11.96 -2.00 0.65
C LEU A 211 -11.19 -2.58 1.86
N ALA A 212 -10.06 -1.98 2.21
CA ALA A 212 -9.30 -2.40 3.39
C ALA A 212 -10.13 -2.26 4.68
N MET A 213 -10.87 -1.17 4.84
CA MET A 213 -11.77 -0.98 5.98
C MET A 213 -12.89 -2.03 6.02
N VAL A 214 -13.52 -2.34 4.89
CA VAL A 214 -14.58 -3.36 4.81
C VAL A 214 -14.03 -4.73 5.25
N VAL A 215 -12.82 -5.08 4.80
CA VAL A 215 -12.19 -6.35 5.21
C VAL A 215 -11.89 -6.36 6.70
N VAL A 216 -11.30 -5.30 7.25
CA VAL A 216 -11.00 -5.20 8.69
C VAL A 216 -12.27 -5.27 9.53
N MET A 217 -13.31 -4.52 9.15
CA MET A 217 -14.61 -4.55 9.84
C MET A 217 -15.25 -5.93 9.75
N GLY A 218 -15.16 -6.59 8.59
CA GLY A 218 -15.62 -7.97 8.41
C GLY A 218 -14.95 -8.93 9.39
N PHE A 219 -13.64 -8.85 9.55
CA PHE A 219 -12.89 -9.63 10.54
C PHE A 219 -13.37 -9.33 11.98
N ILE A 220 -13.53 -8.07 12.35
CA ILE A 220 -13.99 -7.69 13.69
C ILE A 220 -15.39 -8.27 13.96
N ILE A 221 -16.32 -8.14 13.01
CA ILE A 221 -17.69 -8.63 13.15
C ILE A 221 -17.70 -10.17 13.26
N VAL A 222 -17.02 -10.89 12.36
CA VAL A 222 -16.94 -12.35 12.40
C VAL A 222 -16.28 -12.82 13.69
N GLY A 223 -15.21 -12.14 14.14
CA GLY A 223 -14.57 -12.44 15.42
C GLY A 223 -15.50 -12.28 16.61
N ALA A 224 -16.25 -11.19 16.65
CA ALA A 224 -17.22 -10.93 17.72
C ALA A 224 -18.34 -12.00 17.73
N ILE A 225 -18.85 -12.39 16.55
CA ILE A 225 -19.87 -13.44 16.43
C ILE A 225 -19.34 -14.78 16.94
N LEU A 226 -18.17 -15.22 16.49
CA LEU A 226 -17.59 -16.50 16.88
C LEU A 226 -17.23 -16.54 18.37
N ALA A 227 -16.74 -15.43 18.93
CA ALA A 227 -16.51 -15.31 20.37
C ALA A 227 -17.82 -15.40 21.17
N GLY A 228 -18.88 -14.73 20.69
CA GLY A 228 -20.20 -14.76 21.33
C GLY A 228 -20.86 -16.14 21.28
N LEU A 229 -20.67 -16.88 20.20
CA LEU A 229 -21.23 -18.24 20.03
C LEU A 229 -20.45 -19.33 20.79
N LYS A 230 -19.27 -19.01 21.35
CA LYS A 230 -18.38 -19.97 22.06
C LYS A 230 -18.12 -21.29 21.29
N ILE A 231 -18.11 -21.19 19.94
CA ILE A 231 -17.96 -22.36 19.05
C ILE A 231 -16.58 -23.01 19.19
N LEU A 232 -15.54 -22.15 19.44
CA LEU A 232 -14.16 -22.58 19.61
C LEU A 232 -13.66 -22.11 20.98
N GLY A 233 -12.75 -22.88 21.59
CA GLY A 233 -12.05 -22.42 22.79
C GLY A 233 -11.28 -21.11 22.48
N GLU A 234 -11.22 -20.17 23.44
CA GLU A 234 -10.61 -18.85 23.25
C GLU A 234 -9.21 -18.88 22.59
N PRO A 235 -8.25 -19.74 23.01
CA PRO A 235 -6.91 -19.72 22.41
C PRO A 235 -6.92 -20.20 20.94
N VAL A 236 -7.79 -21.14 20.57
CA VAL A 236 -7.91 -21.63 19.18
C VAL A 236 -8.54 -20.54 18.31
N LEU A 237 -9.58 -19.89 18.80
CA LEU A 237 -10.25 -18.79 18.11
C LEU A 237 -9.27 -17.66 17.84
N VAL A 238 -8.52 -17.21 18.86
CA VAL A 238 -7.50 -16.15 18.73
C VAL A 238 -6.44 -16.54 17.72
N GLY A 239 -5.94 -17.79 17.76
CA GLY A 239 -4.93 -18.27 16.82
C GLY A 239 -5.41 -18.27 15.36
N VAL A 240 -6.61 -18.79 15.10
CA VAL A 240 -7.21 -18.81 13.75
C VAL A 240 -7.42 -17.39 13.23
N PHE A 241 -7.94 -16.49 14.07
CA PHE A 241 -8.16 -15.09 13.68
C PHE A 241 -6.85 -14.34 13.43
N ALA A 242 -5.83 -14.55 14.24
CA ALA A 242 -4.53 -13.95 14.06
C ALA A 242 -3.91 -14.35 12.71
N ILE A 243 -3.95 -15.65 12.38
CA ILE A 243 -3.44 -16.15 11.09
C ILE A 243 -4.26 -15.59 9.93
N ALA A 244 -5.59 -15.66 9.99
CA ALA A 244 -6.45 -15.14 8.92
C ALA A 244 -6.26 -13.63 8.71
N SER A 245 -6.16 -12.85 9.80
CA SER A 245 -5.90 -11.41 9.75
C SER A 245 -4.54 -11.10 9.13
N LEU A 246 -3.51 -11.88 9.44
CA LEU A 246 -2.17 -11.73 8.87
C LEU A 246 -2.19 -11.94 7.35
N PHE A 247 -2.84 -13.02 6.88
CA PHE A 247 -3.00 -13.27 5.44
C PHE A 247 -3.79 -12.17 4.73
N ALA A 248 -4.91 -11.73 5.32
CA ALA A 248 -5.72 -10.65 4.76
C ALA A 248 -4.94 -9.34 4.70
N TYR A 249 -4.17 -9.01 5.73
CA TYR A 249 -3.32 -7.82 5.77
C TYR A 249 -2.28 -7.83 4.62
N PHE A 250 -1.54 -8.92 4.45
CA PHE A 250 -0.54 -9.00 3.39
C PHE A 250 -1.15 -9.07 2.00
N PHE A 251 -2.30 -9.70 1.86
CA PHE A 251 -3.04 -9.67 0.60
C PHE A 251 -3.46 -8.24 0.24
N LEU A 252 -4.07 -7.51 1.18
CA LEU A 252 -4.50 -6.12 0.98
C LEU A 252 -3.31 -5.19 0.73
N LEU A 253 -2.20 -5.38 1.43
CA LEU A 253 -0.98 -4.62 1.22
C LEU A 253 -0.44 -4.84 -0.20
N SER A 254 -0.32 -6.10 -0.63
CA SER A 254 0.11 -6.45 -1.98
C SER A 254 -0.84 -5.91 -3.03
N TYR A 255 -2.15 -6.08 -2.83
CA TYR A 255 -3.20 -5.57 -3.71
C TYR A 255 -3.10 -4.04 -3.88
N THR A 256 -2.90 -3.32 -2.78
CA THR A 256 -2.72 -1.87 -2.79
C THR A 256 -1.52 -1.47 -3.65
N HIS A 257 -0.37 -2.07 -3.40
CA HIS A 257 0.85 -1.78 -4.15
C HIS A 257 0.74 -2.14 -5.63
N VAL A 258 0.09 -3.27 -5.97
CA VAL A 258 -0.17 -3.65 -7.37
C VAL A 258 -1.09 -2.64 -8.05
N ALA A 259 -2.19 -2.24 -7.40
CA ALA A 259 -3.15 -1.28 -7.93
C ALA A 259 -2.49 0.08 -8.23
N PHE A 260 -1.68 0.57 -7.31
CA PHE A 260 -0.96 1.83 -7.52
C PHE A 260 0.18 1.72 -8.54
N ASN A 261 0.83 0.55 -8.66
CA ASN A 261 1.82 0.34 -9.70
C ASN A 261 1.17 0.33 -11.11
N LEU A 262 0.03 -0.34 -11.26
CA LEU A 262 -0.73 -0.31 -12.52
C LEU A 262 -1.25 1.10 -12.84
N ALA A 263 -1.72 1.82 -11.84
CA ALA A 263 -2.13 3.22 -11.99
C ALA A 263 -0.96 4.13 -12.39
N TYR A 264 0.21 3.93 -11.80
CA TYR A 264 1.44 4.63 -12.17
C TYR A 264 1.77 4.40 -13.65
N GLN A 265 1.75 3.15 -14.11
CA GLN A 265 2.02 2.81 -15.50
C GLN A 265 0.99 3.42 -16.46
N ALA A 266 -0.28 3.45 -16.05
CA ALA A 266 -1.35 4.08 -16.84
C ALA A 266 -1.28 5.61 -16.92
N LEU A 267 -0.60 6.25 -15.97
CA LEU A 267 -0.40 7.71 -15.94
C LEU A 267 0.96 8.14 -16.50
N LYS A 268 1.90 7.20 -16.63
CA LYS A 268 3.23 7.49 -17.17
C LYS A 268 3.10 7.95 -18.63
N PRO A 269 3.69 9.11 -19.00
CA PRO A 269 3.70 9.54 -20.40
C PRO A 269 4.39 8.49 -21.26
N ALA A 270 3.85 8.29 -22.47
CA ALA A 270 4.51 7.44 -23.45
C ALA A 270 5.96 7.94 -23.69
N PRO A 271 6.94 7.06 -23.89
CA PRO A 271 8.28 7.44 -24.26
C PRO A 271 8.19 8.36 -25.49
N ARG A 272 8.79 9.54 -25.42
CA ARG A 272 8.96 10.37 -26.61
C ARG A 272 9.92 9.65 -27.54
N GLU A 273 9.51 9.41 -28.77
CA GLU A 273 10.34 8.77 -29.81
C GLU A 273 11.70 9.47 -30.04
N ASP A 274 11.78 10.77 -29.67
CA ASP A 274 12.95 11.59 -29.88
C ASP A 274 13.94 11.63 -28.69
N SER A 275 13.74 10.85 -27.65
CA SER A 275 14.69 10.81 -26.52
C SER A 275 15.89 9.97 -26.92
N PRO A 276 17.12 10.56 -27.06
CA PRO A 276 18.30 9.74 -27.29
C PRO A 276 18.44 8.72 -26.17
N LEU A 277 18.64 7.45 -26.55
CA LEU A 277 18.89 6.36 -25.60
C LEU A 277 20.00 6.81 -24.63
N PRO A 278 19.83 6.66 -23.31
CA PRO A 278 20.92 6.93 -22.39
C PRO A 278 22.10 6.05 -22.81
N ALA A 279 23.23 6.68 -23.08
CA ALA A 279 24.47 6.00 -23.41
C ALA A 279 24.77 4.98 -22.29
N ALA A 280 25.02 3.74 -22.69
CA ALA A 280 25.25 2.59 -21.83
C ALA A 280 26.50 2.75 -20.97
#